data_4ae112adebb995b82e5f212970b34d35
#
_entry.id   4ae112adebb995b82e5f212970b34d35
#
_cell.length_a   1.000
_cell.length_b   1.000
_cell.length_c   1.000
_cell.angle_alpha   90.00
_cell.angle_beta   90.00
_cell.angle_gamma   90.00
#
_symmetry.space_group_name_H-M   'P 1'
#
loop_
_entity.id
_entity.type
_entity.pdbx_description
1 polymer ?
#
loop_
_entity_poly.entity_id
_entity_poly.type
_entity_poly.pdbx_seq_one_letter_code
_entity_poly.pdbx_strand_id
1 'polypeptide(L)'
;MPHAQRSVVIDRPAAEVFDFFTDHGNDSRWRPVVKQIDADRPGQVGATVHQLVKGPGGRGIPSDFVITAFEPSARYAFRVTAGPVRPVGEFRFAPSGTGTEVTLSLDAELRGAKKLLLSRAVQTSMNSEVAALDKAKRLLESA
;
A
#
# COMPACT_ATOMS: atom_id res chain seq x y z
N MET A 1 -3.83 15.55 10.65
CA MET A 1 -4.21 14.21 10.15
C MET A 1 -3.03 13.57 9.48
N PRO A 2 -2.64 12.34 9.87
CA PRO A 2 -1.52 11.67 9.22
C PRO A 2 -1.78 11.47 7.73
N HIS A 3 -0.79 11.82 6.94
CA HIS A 3 -0.83 11.71 5.49
C HIS A 3 0.59 11.42 4.99
N ALA A 4 0.71 10.55 4.02
CA ALA A 4 1.98 10.31 3.33
C ALA A 4 1.73 10.09 1.86
N GLN A 5 2.64 10.56 1.03
CA GLN A 5 2.57 10.39 -0.40
C GLN A 5 3.97 10.33 -0.98
N ARG A 6 4.15 9.47 -1.97
CA ARG A 6 5.42 9.36 -2.68
C ARG A 6 5.16 8.93 -4.12
N SER A 7 5.94 9.47 -5.03
CA SER A 7 5.92 9.06 -6.42
C SER A 7 7.29 8.54 -6.83
N VAL A 8 7.31 7.50 -7.65
CA VAL A 8 8.53 6.99 -8.29
C VAL A 8 8.23 6.73 -9.76
N VAL A 9 9.24 6.85 -10.60
CA VAL A 9 9.13 6.45 -12.01
C VAL A 9 9.83 5.11 -12.17
N ILE A 10 9.09 4.14 -12.68
CA ILE A 10 9.58 2.76 -12.90
C ILE A 10 9.67 2.54 -14.40
N ASP A 11 10.84 2.15 -14.89
CA ASP A 11 11.08 1.95 -16.31
C ASP A 11 10.53 0.61 -16.80
N ARG A 12 9.21 0.48 -16.71
CA ARG A 12 8.42 -0.68 -17.16
C ARG A 12 7.05 -0.20 -17.64
N PRO A 13 6.40 -0.96 -18.54
CA PRO A 13 5.04 -0.60 -19.01
C PRO A 13 4.02 -0.57 -17.89
N ALA A 14 3.01 0.28 -18.02
CA ALA A 14 1.98 0.47 -16.99
C ALA A 14 1.26 -0.82 -16.62
N ALA A 15 0.95 -1.68 -17.58
CA ALA A 15 0.28 -2.95 -17.32
C ALA A 15 1.12 -3.87 -16.42
N GLU A 16 2.41 -3.95 -16.67
CA GLU A 16 3.32 -4.76 -15.87
C GLU A 16 3.45 -4.21 -14.44
N VAL A 17 3.57 -2.90 -14.31
CA VAL A 17 3.69 -2.22 -13.02
C VAL A 17 2.40 -2.38 -12.22
N PHE A 18 1.25 -2.20 -12.86
CA PHE A 18 -0.05 -2.36 -12.23
C PHE A 18 -0.24 -3.80 -11.72
N ASP A 19 0.09 -4.78 -12.55
CA ASP A 19 -0.02 -6.20 -12.17
C ASP A 19 0.86 -6.54 -10.98
N PHE A 20 2.05 -5.96 -10.91
CA PHE A 20 2.95 -6.18 -9.79
C PHE A 20 2.33 -5.70 -8.46
N PHE A 21 1.78 -4.50 -8.44
CA PHE A 21 1.23 -3.92 -7.22
C PHE A 21 -0.12 -4.51 -6.81
N THR A 22 -0.88 -5.05 -7.74
CA THR A 22 -2.18 -5.65 -7.46
C THR A 22 -2.12 -7.14 -7.19
N ASP A 23 -1.00 -7.79 -7.48
CA ASP A 23 -0.75 -9.18 -7.08
C ASP A 23 -0.11 -9.18 -5.69
N HIS A 24 -0.92 -9.42 -4.67
CA HIS A 24 -0.47 -9.35 -3.28
C HIS A 24 0.49 -10.47 -2.88
N GLY A 25 0.71 -11.46 -3.74
CA GLY A 25 1.82 -12.39 -3.59
C GLY A 25 3.19 -11.73 -3.68
N ASN A 26 3.26 -10.53 -4.27
CA ASN A 26 4.50 -9.76 -4.35
C ASN A 26 4.76 -8.89 -3.12
N ASP A 27 3.75 -8.66 -2.27
CA ASP A 27 3.84 -7.65 -1.21
C ASP A 27 4.99 -7.87 -0.24
N SER A 28 5.23 -9.11 0.16
CA SER A 28 6.34 -9.41 1.07
C SER A 28 7.72 -9.17 0.44
N ARG A 29 7.79 -9.02 -0.87
CA ARG A 29 9.05 -8.75 -1.58
C ARG A 29 9.46 -7.28 -1.48
N TRP A 30 8.49 -6.37 -1.38
CA TRP A 30 8.79 -4.93 -1.33
C TRP A 30 8.31 -4.23 -0.06
N ARG A 31 7.40 -4.85 0.71
CA ARG A 31 6.88 -4.30 1.96
C ARG A 31 7.39 -5.13 3.14
N PRO A 32 8.50 -4.71 3.79
CA PRO A 32 9.09 -5.51 4.86
C PRO A 32 8.21 -5.70 6.10
N VAL A 33 7.17 -4.86 6.27
CA VAL A 33 6.25 -5.00 7.41
C VAL A 33 5.24 -6.14 7.24
N VAL A 34 5.04 -6.66 6.02
CA VAL A 34 4.06 -7.71 5.78
C VAL A 34 4.59 -9.04 6.29
N LYS A 35 3.85 -9.66 7.22
CA LYS A 35 4.14 -10.99 7.74
C LYS A 35 3.38 -12.07 6.96
N GLN A 36 2.14 -11.77 6.59
CA GLN A 36 1.26 -12.69 5.87
C GLN A 36 0.22 -11.88 5.11
N ILE A 37 -0.11 -12.29 3.90
CA ILE A 37 -1.12 -11.63 3.09
C ILE A 37 -1.81 -12.64 2.17
N ASP A 38 -3.14 -12.51 2.04
CA ASP A 38 -3.96 -13.39 1.20
C ASP A 38 -5.21 -12.64 0.75
N ALA A 39 -5.54 -12.74 -0.54
CA ALA A 39 -6.70 -12.07 -1.12
C ALA A 39 -7.82 -13.07 -1.41
N ASP A 40 -9.04 -12.74 -0.97
CA ASP A 40 -10.22 -13.58 -1.21
C ASP A 40 -10.54 -13.72 -2.70
N ARG A 41 -10.59 -12.59 -3.39
CA ARG A 41 -10.94 -12.51 -4.81
C ARG A 41 -10.05 -11.47 -5.49
N PRO A 42 -8.85 -11.88 -5.94
CA PRO A 42 -7.92 -10.94 -6.54
C PRO A 42 -8.55 -10.13 -7.68
N GLY A 43 -8.27 -8.82 -7.69
CA GLY A 43 -8.69 -7.95 -8.78
C GLY A 43 -10.16 -7.55 -8.78
N GLN A 44 -10.87 -7.69 -7.66
CA GLN A 44 -12.28 -7.33 -7.60
C GLN A 44 -12.55 -6.25 -6.55
N VAL A 45 -13.28 -5.21 -6.96
CA VAL A 45 -13.80 -4.20 -6.02
C VAL A 45 -14.74 -4.89 -5.03
N GLY A 46 -14.62 -4.55 -3.75
CA GLY A 46 -15.37 -5.16 -2.67
C GLY A 46 -14.74 -6.41 -2.07
N ALA A 47 -13.69 -6.95 -2.70
CA ALA A 47 -12.96 -8.08 -2.15
C ALA A 47 -12.13 -7.65 -0.96
N THR A 48 -11.95 -8.58 0.00
CA THR A 48 -11.11 -8.35 1.17
C THR A 48 -9.74 -8.99 0.96
N VAL A 49 -8.71 -8.26 1.34
CA VAL A 49 -7.35 -8.78 1.43
C VAL A 49 -7.02 -8.91 2.91
N HIS A 50 -6.68 -10.13 3.34
CA HIS A 50 -6.34 -10.40 4.72
C HIS A 50 -4.84 -10.27 4.88
N GLN A 51 -4.38 -9.40 5.80
CA GLN A 51 -2.95 -9.26 6.04
C GLN A 51 -2.63 -9.09 7.52
N LEU A 52 -1.45 -9.60 7.88
CA LEU A 52 -0.82 -9.33 9.16
C LEU A 52 0.44 -8.51 8.90
N VAL A 53 0.58 -7.41 9.62
CA VAL A 53 1.77 -6.56 9.54
C VAL A 53 2.51 -6.60 10.87
N LYS A 54 3.80 -6.30 10.84
CA LYS A 54 4.62 -6.27 12.05
C LYS A 54 4.21 -5.08 12.92
N GLY A 55 3.84 -5.37 14.15
CA GLY A 55 3.59 -4.37 15.18
C GLY A 55 4.70 -4.36 16.22
N PRO A 56 4.46 -3.69 17.37
CA PRO A 56 5.43 -3.63 18.45
C PRO A 56 5.85 -5.05 18.91
N GLY A 57 7.16 -5.24 19.10
CA GLY A 57 7.71 -6.53 19.48
C GLY A 57 7.68 -7.58 18.39
N GLY A 58 7.42 -7.20 17.14
CA GLY A 58 7.35 -8.13 16.01
C GLY A 58 6.06 -8.92 15.92
N ARG A 59 5.06 -8.61 16.75
CA ARG A 59 3.76 -9.30 16.74
C ARG A 59 2.97 -8.95 15.50
N GLY A 60 2.25 -9.93 14.94
CA GLY A 60 1.35 -9.70 13.82
C GLY A 60 0.13 -8.90 14.24
N ILE A 61 -0.16 -7.82 13.54
CA ILE A 61 -1.36 -7.01 13.75
C ILE A 61 -2.24 -7.17 12.53
N PRO A 62 -3.52 -7.58 12.69
CA PRO A 62 -4.45 -7.62 11.58
C PRO A 62 -4.61 -6.24 10.95
N SER A 63 -4.46 -6.16 9.64
CA SER A 63 -4.61 -4.91 8.90
C SER A 63 -5.32 -5.18 7.56
N ASP A 64 -6.36 -5.97 7.62
CA ASP A 64 -7.16 -6.33 6.45
C ASP A 64 -7.69 -5.10 5.76
N PHE A 65 -7.81 -5.16 4.44
CA PHE A 65 -8.36 -4.05 3.68
C PHE A 65 -9.31 -4.53 2.58
N VAL A 66 -10.20 -3.63 2.18
CA VAL A 66 -11.16 -3.86 1.10
C VAL A 66 -10.71 -3.04 -0.11
N ILE A 67 -10.75 -3.66 -1.27
CA ILE A 67 -10.46 -2.99 -2.55
C ILE A 67 -11.62 -2.08 -2.89
N THR A 68 -11.37 -0.78 -3.02
CA THR A 68 -12.41 0.22 -3.30
C THR A 68 -12.37 0.72 -4.74
N ALA A 69 -11.26 0.55 -5.46
CA ALA A 69 -11.16 0.84 -6.88
C ALA A 69 -10.14 -0.09 -7.53
N PHE A 70 -10.45 -0.55 -8.73
CA PHE A 70 -9.57 -1.40 -9.53
C PHE A 70 -9.72 -1.02 -10.98
N GLU A 71 -8.86 -0.12 -11.44
CA GLU A 71 -8.86 0.41 -12.81
C GLU A 71 -7.53 0.04 -13.46
N PRO A 72 -7.50 -0.99 -14.31
CA PRO A 72 -6.26 -1.53 -14.86
C PRO A 72 -5.35 -0.43 -15.46
N SER A 73 -4.09 -0.48 -15.08
CA SER A 73 -3.04 0.45 -15.50
C SER A 73 -3.28 1.91 -15.11
N ALA A 74 -4.29 2.21 -14.29
CA ALA A 74 -4.63 3.58 -13.93
C ALA A 74 -4.72 3.81 -12.42
N ARG A 75 -5.49 2.98 -11.70
CA ARG A 75 -5.77 3.25 -10.29
C ARG A 75 -6.11 1.99 -9.51
N TYR A 76 -5.57 1.89 -8.30
CA TYR A 76 -5.89 0.82 -7.36
C TYR A 76 -6.02 1.43 -5.97
N ALA A 77 -7.22 1.38 -5.40
CA ALA A 77 -7.50 2.00 -4.12
C ALA A 77 -8.03 0.98 -3.11
N PHE A 78 -7.79 1.28 -1.84
CA PHE A 78 -8.19 0.38 -0.76
C PHE A 78 -8.51 1.15 0.51
N ARG A 79 -9.24 0.48 1.41
CA ARG A 79 -9.57 1.00 2.74
C ARG A 79 -9.29 -0.09 3.77
N VAL A 80 -8.44 0.20 4.73
CA VAL A 80 -8.14 -0.73 5.83
C VAL A 80 -9.36 -0.85 6.73
N THR A 81 -9.76 -2.07 7.07
CA THR A 81 -10.98 -2.38 7.83
C THR A 81 -10.73 -3.07 9.15
N ALA A 82 -9.50 -3.46 9.43
CA ALA A 82 -9.13 -4.13 10.68
C ALA A 82 -7.95 -3.44 11.33
N GLY A 83 -7.79 -3.64 12.62
CA GLY A 83 -6.70 -3.05 13.39
C GLY A 83 -7.08 -1.71 14.03
N PRO A 84 -6.17 -1.14 14.82
CA PRO A 84 -6.44 0.09 15.59
C PRO A 84 -6.44 1.35 14.73
N VAL A 85 -5.76 1.33 13.59
CA VAL A 85 -5.68 2.45 12.66
C VAL A 85 -6.14 1.96 11.29
N ARG A 86 -7.06 2.70 10.67
CA ARG A 86 -7.70 2.27 9.43
C ARG A 86 -7.54 3.32 8.33
N PRO A 87 -6.34 3.43 7.75
CA PRO A 87 -6.12 4.39 6.67
C PRO A 87 -6.84 3.99 5.39
N VAL A 88 -7.01 4.99 4.52
CA VAL A 88 -7.34 4.76 3.11
C VAL A 88 -6.08 4.96 2.30
N GLY A 89 -5.95 4.23 1.21
CA GLY A 89 -4.79 4.32 0.35
C GLY A 89 -5.15 4.23 -1.11
N GLU A 90 -4.26 4.74 -1.96
CA GLU A 90 -4.46 4.74 -3.38
C GLU A 90 -3.13 4.70 -4.10
N PHE A 91 -3.05 3.81 -5.09
CA PHE A 91 -2.00 3.83 -6.10
C PHE A 91 -2.57 4.46 -7.38
N ARG A 92 -1.85 5.43 -7.93
CA ARG A 92 -2.13 5.96 -9.26
C ARG A 92 -0.97 5.64 -10.19
N PHE A 93 -1.30 5.34 -11.44
CA PHE A 93 -0.34 4.94 -12.46
C PHE A 93 -0.52 5.86 -13.66
N ALA A 94 0.56 6.49 -14.10
CA ALA A 94 0.52 7.38 -15.26
C ALA A 94 1.74 7.15 -16.14
N PRO A 95 1.59 7.22 -17.47
CA PRO A 95 2.75 7.13 -18.37
C PRO A 95 3.77 8.22 -18.06
N SER A 96 5.06 7.87 -18.11
CA SER A 96 6.15 8.81 -17.89
C SER A 96 7.35 8.37 -18.73
N GLY A 97 7.57 9.05 -19.85
CA GLY A 97 8.60 8.65 -20.80
C GLY A 97 8.35 7.24 -21.30
N THR A 98 9.34 6.34 -21.17
CA THR A 98 9.22 4.92 -21.52
C THR A 98 8.68 4.08 -20.37
N GLY A 99 8.44 4.68 -19.22
CA GLY A 99 8.04 3.99 -18.02
C GLY A 99 6.70 4.46 -17.48
N THR A 100 6.52 4.24 -16.19
CA THR A 100 5.28 4.52 -15.46
C THR A 100 5.59 5.26 -14.18
N GLU A 101 4.92 6.38 -13.95
CA GLU A 101 4.94 7.04 -12.65
C GLU A 101 3.91 6.39 -11.74
N VAL A 102 4.36 5.91 -10.59
CA VAL A 102 3.49 5.34 -9.57
C VAL A 102 3.45 6.31 -8.40
N THR A 103 2.26 6.68 -7.97
CA THR A 103 2.05 7.50 -6.79
C THR A 103 1.24 6.71 -5.78
N LEU A 104 1.78 6.54 -4.57
CA LEU A 104 1.08 5.94 -3.45
C LEU A 104 0.74 7.03 -2.44
N SER A 105 -0.54 7.16 -2.12
CA SER A 105 -1.05 8.10 -1.12
C SER A 105 -1.72 7.33 0.00
N LEU A 106 -1.44 7.71 1.25
CA LEU A 106 -2.05 7.13 2.44
C LEU A 106 -2.58 8.25 3.32
N ASP A 107 -3.81 8.10 3.79
CA ASP A 107 -4.46 9.04 4.69
C ASP A 107 -5.10 8.29 5.84
N ALA A 108 -4.90 8.77 7.07
CA ALA A 108 -5.52 8.20 8.25
C ALA A 108 -6.21 9.30 9.06
N GLU A 109 -7.42 9.02 9.50
CA GLU A 109 -8.15 9.91 10.38
C GLU A 109 -8.08 9.35 11.80
N LEU A 110 -7.51 10.13 12.71
CA LEU A 110 -7.41 9.78 14.12
C LEU A 110 -8.28 10.72 14.93
N ARG A 111 -9.04 10.17 15.87
CA ARG A 111 -10.00 10.95 16.69
C ARG A 111 -9.71 10.77 18.18
N GLY A 112 -10.05 11.83 18.97
CA GLY A 112 -9.96 11.81 20.41
C GLY A 112 -8.55 11.56 20.93
N ALA A 113 -8.43 10.72 21.95
CA ALA A 113 -7.14 10.41 22.57
C ALA A 113 -6.15 9.78 21.62
N LYS A 114 -6.62 9.02 20.61
CA LYS A 114 -5.74 8.41 19.60
C LYS A 114 -4.96 9.47 18.83
N LYS A 115 -5.58 10.61 18.55
CA LYS A 115 -4.92 11.69 17.80
C LYS A 115 -3.65 12.18 18.51
N LEU A 116 -3.71 12.32 19.83
CA LEU A 116 -2.56 12.78 20.61
C LEU A 116 -1.51 11.69 20.79
N LEU A 117 -1.95 10.46 21.04
CA LEU A 117 -1.05 9.36 21.41
C LEU A 117 -0.42 8.66 20.21
N LEU A 118 -1.13 8.55 19.09
CA LEU A 118 -0.74 7.70 17.96
C LEU A 118 -0.33 8.47 16.72
N SER A 119 -0.61 9.77 16.62
CA SER A 119 -0.41 10.55 15.39
C SER A 119 1.02 10.45 14.86
N ARG A 120 2.03 10.58 15.72
CA ARG A 120 3.43 10.50 15.32
C ARG A 120 3.82 9.09 14.86
N ALA A 121 3.38 8.06 15.60
CA ALA A 121 3.67 6.67 15.25
C ALA A 121 3.01 6.28 13.93
N VAL A 122 1.77 6.71 13.71
CA VAL A 122 1.05 6.45 12.47
C VAL A 122 1.72 7.16 11.31
N GLN A 123 2.12 8.43 11.48
CA GLN A 123 2.82 9.17 10.44
C GLN A 123 4.13 8.49 10.06
N THR A 124 4.90 8.04 11.03
CA THR A 124 6.16 7.32 10.79
C THR A 124 5.92 6.03 10.01
N SER A 125 4.90 5.27 10.41
CA SER A 125 4.53 4.03 9.73
C SER A 125 4.12 4.29 8.28
N MET A 126 3.31 5.31 8.03
CA MET A 126 2.87 5.68 6.70
C MET A 126 4.04 6.15 5.83
N ASN A 127 4.95 6.92 6.39
CA ASN A 127 6.16 7.34 5.68
C ASN A 127 7.00 6.13 5.25
N SER A 128 7.12 5.13 6.12
CA SER A 128 7.85 3.89 5.80
C SER A 128 7.16 3.09 4.68
N GLU A 129 5.84 3.04 4.70
CA GLU A 129 5.08 2.33 3.66
C GLU A 129 5.28 2.99 2.29
N VAL A 130 5.15 4.31 2.18
CA VAL A 130 5.35 4.96 0.88
C VAL A 130 6.82 4.92 0.44
N ALA A 131 7.75 4.96 1.37
CA ALA A 131 9.19 4.85 1.05
C ALA A 131 9.54 3.46 0.49
N ALA A 132 8.77 2.43 0.80
CA ALA A 132 8.98 1.08 0.27
C ALA A 132 8.81 1.02 -1.26
N LEU A 133 8.19 2.02 -1.88
CA LEU A 133 8.12 2.12 -3.35
C LEU A 133 9.51 2.06 -4.00
N ASP A 134 10.54 2.56 -3.34
CA ASP A 134 11.90 2.51 -3.87
C ASP A 134 12.37 1.07 -4.07
N LYS A 135 12.00 0.19 -3.13
CA LYS A 135 12.35 -1.23 -3.25
C LYS A 135 11.57 -1.91 -4.38
N ALA A 136 10.28 -1.58 -4.52
CA ALA A 136 9.46 -2.09 -5.61
C ALA A 136 10.04 -1.69 -6.97
N LYS A 137 10.47 -0.43 -7.10
CA LYS A 137 11.13 0.07 -8.32
C LYS A 137 12.37 -0.76 -8.65
N ARG A 138 13.24 -1.01 -7.66
CA ARG A 138 14.44 -1.82 -7.88
C ARG A 138 14.11 -3.24 -8.31
N LEU A 139 13.09 -3.85 -7.70
CA LEU A 139 12.67 -5.21 -8.06
C LEU A 139 12.15 -5.28 -9.49
N LEU A 140 11.30 -4.34 -9.88
CA LEU A 140 10.73 -4.32 -11.22
C LEU A 140 11.78 -4.04 -12.30
N GLU A 141 12.70 -3.12 -12.03
CA GLU A 141 13.71 -2.74 -13.03
C GLU A 141 14.83 -3.76 -13.17
N SER A 142 15.00 -4.65 -12.21
CA SER A 142 16.02 -5.69 -12.26
C SER A 142 15.50 -7.02 -12.84
N ALA A 143 14.21 -7.10 -13.11
CA ALA A 143 13.60 -8.33 -13.64
C ALA A 143 13.80 -8.48 -15.14
#